data_ef34c32562c8be19184f37e413ef3498
#
_entry.id   ef34c32562c8be19184f37e413ef3498
#
_cell.length_a   1.000
_cell.length_b   1.000
_cell.length_c   1.000
_cell.angle_alpha   90.00
_cell.angle_beta   90.00
_cell.angle_gamma   90.00
#
_symmetry.space_group_name_H-M   'P 1'
#
loop_
_entity.id
_entity.type
_entity.pdbx_description
1 polymer ?
#
loop_
_entity_poly.entity_id
_entity_poly.type
_entity_poly.pdbx_seq_one_letter_code
_entity_poly.pdbx_strand_id
1 'polypeptide(L)'
;MIRYEELEKILLKNINIQYPEVPRLYPNKRYCNLIYDSLGGEQGELTAITQYSYESITLKNEEKISNILKQIAIEEMKHLEILGNIIVNLGEKPIYMNSKGNIWTTENVTYNCENLKEIIDLNIKAEEEAMLGYKNILKYTNNMFLRRIYERIILDETTHLEVFRSILKD
;
A
#
# COMPACT_ATOMS: atom_id res chain seq x y z
N MET A 1 -10.51 -16.60 18.83
CA MET A 1 -9.29 -16.80 17.97
C MET A 1 -9.75 -16.96 16.53
N ILE A 2 -9.51 -15.93 15.71
CA ILE A 2 -9.89 -15.95 14.29
C ILE A 2 -9.14 -17.09 13.60
N ARG A 3 -9.81 -17.84 12.73
CA ARG A 3 -9.14 -18.90 11.99
C ARG A 3 -8.31 -18.28 10.86
N TYR A 4 -7.08 -18.76 10.69
CA TYR A 4 -6.19 -18.30 9.61
C TYR A 4 -6.85 -18.37 8.25
N GLU A 5 -7.62 -19.42 7.99
CA GLU A 5 -8.36 -19.59 6.73
C GLU A 5 -9.39 -18.47 6.49
N GLU A 6 -9.88 -17.80 7.53
CA GLU A 6 -10.78 -16.65 7.41
C GLU A 6 -10.02 -15.39 7.00
N LEU A 7 -8.84 -15.15 7.59
CA LEU A 7 -7.97 -14.03 7.19
C LEU A 7 -7.48 -14.19 5.74
N GLU A 8 -7.02 -15.39 5.40
CA GLU A 8 -6.57 -15.70 4.03
C GLU A 8 -7.72 -15.57 3.02
N LYS A 9 -8.92 -15.99 3.37
CA LYS A 9 -10.12 -15.83 2.53
C LYS A 9 -10.48 -14.37 2.31
N ILE A 10 -10.33 -13.52 3.33
CA ILE A 10 -10.51 -12.07 3.19
C ILE A 10 -9.46 -11.53 2.23
N LEU A 11 -8.18 -11.82 2.45
CA LEU A 11 -7.06 -11.33 1.65
C LEU A 11 -7.18 -11.72 0.17
N LEU A 12 -7.61 -12.95 -0.11
CA LEU A 12 -7.76 -13.44 -1.49
C LEU A 12 -9.06 -13.00 -2.18
N LYS A 13 -9.89 -12.20 -1.52
CA LYS A 13 -11.21 -11.78 -2.04
C LYS A 13 -11.15 -11.13 -3.43
N ASN A 14 -10.10 -10.37 -3.70
CA ASN A 14 -9.92 -9.59 -4.92
C ASN A 14 -8.94 -10.22 -5.92
N ILE A 15 -8.35 -11.38 -5.61
CA ILE A 15 -7.25 -11.99 -6.39
C ILE A 15 -7.57 -12.20 -7.87
N ASN A 16 -8.82 -12.42 -8.23
CA ASN A 16 -9.26 -12.60 -9.59
C ASN A 16 -9.60 -11.29 -10.33
N ILE A 17 -9.55 -10.15 -9.65
CA ILE A 17 -9.82 -8.85 -10.24
C ILE A 17 -8.51 -8.29 -10.79
N GLN A 18 -8.35 -8.31 -12.11
CA GLN A 18 -7.14 -7.82 -12.76
C GLN A 18 -6.96 -6.31 -12.58
N TYR A 19 -5.70 -5.89 -12.42
CA TYR A 19 -5.36 -4.47 -12.50
C TYR A 19 -5.49 -3.98 -13.93
N PRO A 20 -6.09 -2.81 -14.14
CA PRO A 20 -6.10 -2.18 -15.46
C PRO A 20 -4.67 -1.84 -15.89
N GLU A 21 -4.41 -1.93 -17.20
CA GLU A 21 -3.13 -1.50 -17.76
C GLU A 21 -2.93 0.01 -17.59
N VAL A 22 -1.69 0.41 -17.32
CA VAL A 22 -1.32 1.83 -17.27
C VAL A 22 -1.38 2.41 -18.70
N PRO A 23 -2.24 3.39 -18.96
CA PRO A 23 -2.41 3.92 -20.31
C PRO A 23 -1.19 4.77 -20.71
N ARG A 24 -1.03 5.01 -22.00
CA ARG A 24 -0.13 6.06 -22.47
C ARG A 24 -0.63 7.41 -21.97
N LEU A 25 0.25 8.19 -21.34
CA LEU A 25 -0.07 9.47 -20.74
C LEU A 25 0.72 10.60 -21.42
N TYR A 26 0.23 11.82 -21.31
CA TYR A 26 1.01 13.00 -21.67
C TYR A 26 1.84 13.47 -20.49
N PRO A 27 3.05 14.01 -20.71
CA PRO A 27 3.91 14.51 -19.64
C PRO A 27 3.17 15.49 -18.73
N ASN A 28 3.22 15.24 -17.42
CA ASN A 28 2.54 16.07 -16.43
C ASN A 28 3.23 15.97 -15.05
N LYS A 29 4.23 16.81 -14.86
CA LYS A 29 5.00 16.87 -13.60
C LYS A 29 4.14 17.19 -12.37
N ARG A 30 3.13 18.07 -12.52
CA ARG A 30 2.23 18.43 -11.42
C ARG A 30 1.44 17.20 -10.95
N TYR A 31 1.02 16.36 -11.88
CA TYR A 31 0.31 15.13 -11.53
C TYR A 31 1.23 14.10 -10.88
N CYS A 32 2.50 14.00 -11.34
CA CYS A 32 3.50 13.14 -10.67
C CYS A 32 3.67 13.52 -9.19
N ASN A 33 3.67 14.81 -8.85
CA ASN A 33 3.81 15.25 -7.46
C ASN A 33 2.67 14.74 -6.54
N LEU A 34 1.47 14.52 -7.09
CA LEU A 34 0.36 13.92 -6.33
C LEU A 34 0.59 12.43 -6.04
N ILE A 35 1.42 11.76 -6.84
CA ILE A 35 1.67 10.31 -6.75
C ILE A 35 2.87 10.01 -5.85
N TYR A 36 3.85 10.91 -5.76
CA TYR A 36 5.08 10.66 -5.02
C TYR A 36 4.85 10.35 -3.54
N ASP A 37 3.84 10.96 -2.89
CA ASP A 37 3.50 10.64 -1.51
C ASP A 37 3.02 9.18 -1.37
N SER A 38 2.23 8.69 -2.33
CA SER A 38 1.81 7.29 -2.36
C SER A 38 2.93 6.34 -2.80
N LEU A 39 3.93 6.78 -3.57
CA LEU A 39 5.05 5.93 -3.99
C LEU A 39 6.08 5.74 -2.87
N GLY A 40 6.61 6.84 -2.34
CA GLY A 40 7.77 6.87 -1.43
C GLY A 40 7.62 7.85 -0.28
N GLY A 41 6.39 8.25 0.07
CA GLY A 41 6.09 9.02 1.26
C GLY A 41 6.09 8.19 2.53
N GLU A 42 5.79 8.81 3.64
CA GLU A 42 5.74 8.21 4.97
C GLU A 42 4.72 7.06 5.05
N GLN A 43 3.60 7.20 4.35
CA GLN A 43 2.54 6.19 4.22
C GLN A 43 2.40 5.72 2.76
N GLY A 44 3.51 5.69 2.03
CA GLY A 44 3.55 5.22 0.65
C GLY A 44 3.91 3.74 0.56
N GLU A 45 3.73 3.17 -0.64
CA GLU A 45 3.91 1.73 -0.91
C GLU A 45 5.28 1.20 -0.49
N LEU A 46 6.37 1.97 -0.71
CA LEU A 46 7.70 1.53 -0.30
C LEU A 46 7.80 1.38 1.23
N THR A 47 7.15 2.27 1.98
CA THR A 47 7.09 2.18 3.44
C THR A 47 6.27 0.97 3.87
N ALA A 48 5.11 0.72 3.27
CA ALA A 48 4.27 -0.44 3.54
C ALA A 48 5.01 -1.76 3.28
N ILE A 49 5.66 -1.89 2.11
CA ILE A 49 6.46 -3.07 1.74
C ILE A 49 7.54 -3.36 2.80
N THR A 50 8.29 -2.34 3.18
CA THR A 50 9.42 -2.49 4.12
C THR A 50 8.93 -2.73 5.55
N GLN A 51 7.86 -2.06 5.97
CA GLN A 51 7.23 -2.23 7.28
C GLN A 51 6.69 -3.64 7.44
N TYR A 52 5.84 -4.11 6.52
CA TYR A 52 5.22 -5.44 6.60
C TYR A 52 6.25 -6.57 6.42
N SER A 53 7.28 -6.36 5.61
CA SER A 53 8.41 -7.30 5.52
C SER A 53 9.17 -7.40 6.84
N TYR A 54 9.48 -6.29 7.49
CA TYR A 54 10.12 -6.25 8.80
C TYR A 54 9.26 -6.96 9.86
N GLU A 55 7.98 -6.63 9.94
CA GLU A 55 7.04 -7.22 10.89
C GLU A 55 6.86 -8.72 10.67
N SER A 56 6.80 -9.18 9.41
CA SER A 56 6.72 -10.61 9.11
C SER A 56 7.92 -11.39 9.62
N ILE A 57 9.11 -10.78 9.61
CA ILE A 57 10.35 -11.39 10.12
C ILE A 57 10.34 -11.41 11.66
N THR A 58 9.94 -10.31 12.28
CA THR A 58 9.95 -10.17 13.75
C THR A 58 8.86 -11.00 14.43
N LEU A 59 7.71 -11.16 13.78
CA LEU A 59 6.57 -11.98 14.23
C LEU A 59 6.65 -13.44 13.76
N LYS A 60 7.83 -13.96 13.49
CA LYS A 60 8.00 -15.36 12.99
C LYS A 60 7.39 -16.43 13.89
N ASN A 61 7.24 -16.17 15.20
CA ASN A 61 6.61 -17.10 16.14
C ASN A 61 5.08 -17.08 16.03
N GLU A 62 4.52 -16.02 15.46
CA GLU A 62 3.11 -15.87 15.07
C GLU A 62 2.97 -16.23 13.58
N GLU A 63 3.30 -17.45 13.22
CA GLU A 63 3.47 -17.90 11.82
C GLU A 63 2.33 -17.48 10.90
N LYS A 64 1.08 -17.54 11.37
CA LYS A 64 -0.09 -17.16 10.60
C LYS A 64 -0.11 -15.66 10.27
N ILE A 65 0.17 -14.81 11.25
CA ILE A 65 0.22 -13.36 11.09
C ILE A 65 1.42 -12.98 10.22
N SER A 66 2.58 -13.58 10.47
CA SER A 66 3.78 -13.41 9.65
C SER A 66 3.49 -13.69 8.16
N ASN A 67 2.80 -14.78 7.85
CA ASN A 67 2.45 -15.13 6.47
C ASN A 67 1.46 -14.14 5.84
N ILE A 68 0.47 -13.64 6.58
CA ILE A 68 -0.46 -12.61 6.12
C ILE A 68 0.28 -11.31 5.79
N LEU A 69 1.12 -10.82 6.69
CA LEU A 69 1.93 -9.61 6.47
C LEU A 69 2.82 -9.73 5.25
N LYS A 70 3.42 -10.90 5.04
CA LYS A 70 4.24 -11.16 3.86
C LYS A 70 3.42 -11.14 2.56
N GLN A 71 2.21 -11.68 2.56
CA GLN A 71 1.33 -11.65 1.40
C GLN A 71 0.90 -10.22 1.07
N ILE A 72 0.53 -9.42 2.09
CA ILE A 72 0.20 -8.00 1.91
C ILE A 72 1.43 -7.26 1.35
N ALA A 73 2.63 -7.44 1.89
CA ALA A 73 3.84 -6.80 1.37
C ALA A 73 4.10 -7.12 -0.13
N ILE A 74 3.77 -8.33 -0.58
CA ILE A 74 3.85 -8.72 -2.00
C ILE A 74 2.80 -7.97 -2.84
N GLU A 75 1.62 -7.73 -2.31
CA GLU A 75 0.56 -6.96 -2.99
C GLU A 75 0.94 -5.48 -3.10
N GLU A 76 1.54 -4.88 -2.05
CA GLU A 76 2.09 -3.52 -2.08
C GLU A 76 3.24 -3.35 -3.11
N MET A 77 4.04 -4.39 -3.36
CA MET A 77 5.02 -4.36 -4.46
C MET A 77 4.34 -4.17 -5.82
N LYS A 78 3.13 -4.70 -6.00
CA LYS A 78 2.36 -4.50 -7.22
C LYS A 78 1.83 -3.09 -7.34
N HIS A 79 1.36 -2.50 -6.24
CA HIS A 79 0.95 -1.09 -6.20
C HIS A 79 2.14 -0.17 -6.50
N LEU A 80 3.29 -0.41 -5.88
CA LEU A 80 4.54 0.34 -6.15
C LEU A 80 4.91 0.30 -7.64
N GLU A 81 4.87 -0.88 -8.27
CA GLU A 81 5.15 -1.05 -9.69
C GLU A 81 4.18 -0.24 -10.56
N ILE A 82 2.88 -0.28 -10.26
CA ILE A 82 1.84 0.46 -10.99
C ILE A 82 2.07 1.97 -10.87
N LEU A 83 2.28 2.49 -9.67
CA LEU A 83 2.54 3.92 -9.44
C LEU A 83 3.82 4.38 -10.14
N GLY A 84 4.88 3.57 -10.06
CA GLY A 84 6.14 3.83 -10.78
C GLY A 84 5.93 3.92 -12.29
N ASN A 85 5.16 3.00 -12.87
CA ASN A 85 4.83 3.00 -14.29
C ASN A 85 3.98 4.22 -14.69
N ILE A 86 3.07 4.67 -13.86
CA ILE A 86 2.31 5.92 -14.10
C ILE A 86 3.25 7.12 -14.15
N ILE A 87 4.18 7.24 -13.21
CA ILE A 87 5.17 8.34 -13.16
C ILE A 87 6.05 8.33 -14.41
N VAL A 88 6.54 7.16 -14.84
CA VAL A 88 7.33 7.01 -16.07
C VAL A 88 6.52 7.44 -17.30
N ASN A 89 5.27 7.02 -17.41
CA ASN A 89 4.38 7.42 -18.50
C ASN A 89 4.05 8.93 -18.50
N LEU A 90 4.13 9.58 -17.33
CA LEU A 90 4.00 11.04 -17.21
C LEU A 90 5.30 11.80 -17.51
N GLY A 91 6.39 11.09 -17.88
CA GLY A 91 7.65 11.68 -18.30
C GLY A 91 8.63 12.01 -17.18
N GLU A 92 8.40 11.50 -15.97
CA GLU A 92 9.28 11.70 -14.81
C GLU A 92 9.92 10.38 -14.36
N LYS A 93 10.91 10.45 -13.46
CA LYS A 93 11.57 9.28 -12.87
C LYS A 93 10.81 8.85 -11.61
N PRO A 94 10.54 7.55 -11.38
CA PRO A 94 9.89 7.07 -10.18
C PRO A 94 10.88 7.03 -9.00
N ILE A 95 11.33 8.20 -8.55
CA ILE A 95 12.26 8.32 -7.42
C ILE A 95 11.47 8.05 -6.14
N TYR A 96 12.05 7.27 -5.25
CA TYR A 96 11.47 7.00 -3.93
C TYR A 96 11.61 8.23 -3.03
N MET A 97 10.64 9.12 -3.13
CA MET A 97 10.58 10.38 -2.40
C MET A 97 9.12 10.77 -2.17
N ASN A 98 8.89 11.73 -1.28
CA ASN A 98 7.57 12.33 -1.12
C ASN A 98 7.37 13.52 -2.09
N SER A 99 6.18 14.12 -2.10
CA SER A 99 5.82 15.27 -2.94
C SER A 99 6.64 16.54 -2.66
N LYS A 100 7.31 16.61 -1.50
CA LYS A 100 8.22 17.71 -1.11
C LYS A 100 9.65 17.50 -1.60
N GLY A 101 9.95 16.33 -2.20
CA GLY A 101 11.29 15.95 -2.67
C GLY A 101 12.18 15.31 -1.58
N ASN A 102 11.66 14.98 -0.41
CA ASN A 102 12.40 14.24 0.60
C ASN A 102 12.52 12.77 0.18
N ILE A 103 13.75 12.31 0.03
CA ILE A 103 14.07 10.92 -0.35
C ILE A 103 13.65 9.99 0.80
N TRP A 104 13.09 8.84 0.44
CA TRP A 104 12.75 7.79 1.39
C TRP A 104 13.99 7.29 2.14
N THR A 105 13.85 7.07 3.44
CA THR A 105 14.91 6.55 4.31
C THR A 105 14.36 5.46 5.23
N THR A 106 15.23 4.74 5.92
CA THR A 106 14.83 3.74 6.92
C THR A 106 14.11 4.33 8.11
N GLU A 107 14.14 5.65 8.30
CA GLU A 107 13.36 6.36 9.34
C GLU A 107 11.84 6.33 9.07
N ASN A 108 11.43 6.02 7.84
CA ASN A 108 10.03 5.81 7.50
C ASN A 108 9.46 4.51 8.11
N VAL A 109 10.32 3.58 8.52
CA VAL A 109 9.92 2.30 9.11
C VAL A 109 9.88 2.41 10.63
N THR A 110 8.80 1.94 11.25
CA THR A 110 8.67 1.89 12.72
C THR A 110 9.21 0.56 13.25
N TYR A 111 10.22 0.65 14.13
CA TYR A 111 10.92 -0.53 14.68
C TYR A 111 10.56 -0.84 16.14
N ASN A 112 9.85 0.05 16.84
CA ASN A 112 9.70 0.05 18.30
C ASN A 112 8.30 -0.37 18.78
N CYS A 113 7.61 -1.24 18.06
CA CYS A 113 6.36 -1.82 18.57
C CYS A 113 6.65 -2.98 19.52
N GLU A 114 6.03 -2.95 20.71
CA GLU A 114 6.31 -3.92 21.78
C GLU A 114 5.45 -5.19 21.70
N ASN A 115 4.28 -5.08 21.07
CA ASN A 115 3.32 -6.18 21.01
C ASN A 115 2.50 -6.18 19.71
N LEU A 116 1.85 -7.31 19.44
CA LEU A 116 1.05 -7.51 18.23
C LEU A 116 -0.05 -6.45 18.06
N LYS A 117 -0.71 -6.06 19.14
CA LYS A 117 -1.79 -5.06 19.05
C LYS A 117 -1.27 -3.71 18.55
N GLU A 118 -0.15 -3.23 19.05
CA GLU A 118 0.48 -1.98 18.61
C GLU A 118 0.88 -2.03 17.13
N ILE A 119 1.45 -3.16 16.69
CA ILE A 119 1.80 -3.40 15.28
C ILE A 119 0.55 -3.29 14.41
N ILE A 120 -0.51 -4.00 14.76
CA ILE A 120 -1.74 -4.01 13.94
C ILE A 120 -2.46 -2.66 13.98
N ASP A 121 -2.49 -1.96 15.11
CA ASP A 121 -3.05 -0.61 15.20
C ASP A 121 -2.28 0.38 14.30
N LEU A 122 -0.94 0.28 14.25
CA LEU A 122 -0.10 1.06 13.34
C LEU A 122 -0.45 0.77 11.87
N ASN A 123 -0.56 -0.51 11.52
CA ASN A 123 -0.87 -0.93 10.15
C ASN A 123 -2.27 -0.46 9.73
N ILE A 124 -3.28 -0.56 10.60
CA ILE A 124 -4.63 -0.02 10.33
C ILE A 124 -4.55 1.46 9.99
N LYS A 125 -3.80 2.24 10.77
CA LYS A 125 -3.64 3.68 10.53
C LYS A 125 -2.93 3.95 9.21
N ALA A 126 -1.87 3.20 8.89
CA ALA A 126 -1.14 3.34 7.64
C ALA A 126 -2.05 3.10 6.41
N GLU A 127 -2.85 2.04 6.42
CA GLU A 127 -3.79 1.74 5.34
C GLU A 127 -4.90 2.81 5.20
N GLU A 128 -5.41 3.33 6.32
CA GLU A 128 -6.40 4.43 6.30
C GLU A 128 -5.82 5.69 5.66
N GLU A 129 -4.57 6.03 5.96
CA GLU A 129 -3.86 7.18 5.39
C GLU A 129 -3.52 6.95 3.90
N ALA A 130 -3.06 5.75 3.51
CA ALA A 130 -2.83 5.38 2.12
C ALA A 130 -4.11 5.51 1.27
N MET A 131 -5.23 4.95 1.75
CA MET A 131 -6.54 5.12 1.09
C MET A 131 -6.95 6.58 0.95
N LEU A 132 -6.69 7.42 1.96
CA LEU A 132 -6.99 8.85 1.89
C LEU A 132 -6.13 9.52 0.80
N GLY A 133 -4.87 9.13 0.66
CA GLY A 133 -3.96 9.56 -0.40
C GLY A 133 -4.55 9.25 -1.78
N TYR A 134 -4.94 8.02 -2.04
CA TYR A 134 -5.57 7.61 -3.30
C TYR A 134 -6.88 8.32 -3.59
N LYS A 135 -7.76 8.48 -2.60
CA LYS A 135 -8.99 9.26 -2.74
C LYS A 135 -8.71 10.73 -3.08
N ASN A 136 -7.63 11.30 -2.56
CA ASN A 136 -7.20 12.66 -2.93
C ASN A 136 -6.71 12.72 -4.38
N ILE A 137 -5.90 11.77 -4.84
CA ILE A 137 -5.47 11.69 -6.23
C ILE A 137 -6.69 11.61 -7.17
N LEU A 138 -7.70 10.82 -6.82
CA LEU A 138 -8.94 10.69 -7.60
C LEU A 138 -9.68 12.01 -7.80
N LYS A 139 -9.62 12.96 -6.85
CA LYS A 139 -10.24 14.29 -7.00
C LYS A 139 -9.63 15.11 -8.13
N TYR A 140 -8.35 14.88 -8.43
CA TYR A 140 -7.60 15.60 -9.48
C TYR A 140 -7.42 14.79 -10.76
N THR A 141 -7.99 13.58 -10.81
CA THR A 141 -7.83 12.65 -11.94
C THR A 141 -9.08 12.65 -12.81
N ASN A 142 -8.99 13.27 -14.00
CA ASN A 142 -10.04 13.24 -15.03
C ASN A 142 -9.88 12.07 -16.02
N ASN A 143 -8.72 11.39 -16.02
CA ASN A 143 -8.46 10.25 -16.88
C ASN A 143 -9.17 9.00 -16.32
N MET A 144 -10.11 8.46 -17.10
CA MET A 144 -10.93 7.31 -16.70
C MET A 144 -10.08 6.05 -16.44
N PHE A 145 -9.01 5.84 -17.18
CA PHE A 145 -8.14 4.66 -16.99
C PHE A 145 -7.37 4.76 -15.66
N LEU A 146 -6.82 5.93 -15.35
CA LEU A 146 -6.15 6.15 -14.06
C LEU A 146 -7.14 6.02 -12.89
N ARG A 147 -8.37 6.52 -13.05
CA ARG A 147 -9.40 6.33 -12.03
C ARG A 147 -9.63 4.86 -11.71
N ARG A 148 -9.79 4.01 -12.73
CA ARG A 148 -9.98 2.57 -12.55
C ARG A 148 -8.78 1.90 -11.85
N ILE A 149 -7.55 2.35 -12.13
CA ILE A 149 -6.34 1.85 -11.45
C ILE A 149 -6.40 2.18 -9.96
N TYR A 150 -6.64 3.45 -9.60
CA TYR A 150 -6.70 3.84 -8.19
C TYR A 150 -7.89 3.22 -7.45
N GLU A 151 -9.03 3.08 -8.10
CA GLU A 151 -10.20 2.38 -7.55
C GLU A 151 -9.88 0.90 -7.28
N ARG A 152 -9.07 0.26 -8.14
CA ARG A 152 -8.60 -1.11 -7.94
C ARG A 152 -7.63 -1.22 -6.77
N ILE A 153 -6.67 -0.30 -6.64
CA ILE A 153 -5.76 -0.24 -5.49
C ILE A 153 -6.57 -0.02 -4.20
N ILE A 154 -7.47 0.95 -4.15
CA ILE A 154 -8.33 1.21 -2.97
C ILE A 154 -9.12 -0.03 -2.54
N LEU A 155 -9.49 -0.88 -3.48
CA LEU A 155 -10.18 -2.14 -3.18
C LEU A 155 -9.25 -3.10 -2.41
N ASP A 156 -7.95 -3.15 -2.73
CA ASP A 156 -6.99 -3.97 -2.01
C ASP A 156 -6.69 -3.38 -0.62
N GLU A 157 -6.46 -2.07 -0.50
CA GLU A 157 -6.29 -1.40 0.79
C GLU A 157 -7.49 -1.62 1.73
N THR A 158 -8.71 -1.64 1.15
CA THR A 158 -9.91 -1.98 1.91
C THR A 158 -9.85 -3.42 2.45
N THR A 159 -9.30 -4.33 1.67
CA THR A 159 -9.11 -5.73 2.06
C THR A 159 -8.03 -5.87 3.14
N HIS A 160 -6.90 -5.17 3.00
CA HIS A 160 -5.84 -5.12 4.03
C HIS A 160 -6.40 -4.61 5.36
N LEU A 161 -7.16 -3.51 5.34
CA LEU A 161 -7.85 -3.00 6.53
C LEU A 161 -8.82 -4.02 7.16
N GLU A 162 -9.58 -4.74 6.34
CA GLU A 162 -10.50 -5.78 6.83
C GLU A 162 -9.74 -6.90 7.53
N VAL A 163 -8.59 -7.32 6.97
CA VAL A 163 -7.67 -8.31 7.57
C VAL A 163 -7.14 -7.80 8.90
N PHE A 164 -6.50 -6.62 8.93
CA PHE A 164 -5.89 -6.08 10.16
C PHE A 164 -6.93 -5.88 11.28
N ARG A 165 -8.10 -5.32 10.96
CA ARG A 165 -9.19 -5.17 11.94
C ARG A 165 -9.72 -6.51 12.44
N SER A 166 -9.67 -7.54 11.61
CA SER A 166 -10.10 -8.89 12.00
C SER A 166 -9.11 -9.53 12.97
N ILE A 167 -7.80 -9.26 12.84
CA ILE A 167 -6.79 -9.73 13.80
C ILE A 167 -7.02 -9.15 15.21
N LEU A 168 -7.50 -7.91 15.33
CA LEU A 168 -7.74 -7.26 16.63
C LEU A 168 -9.06 -7.63 17.31
N LYS A 169 -9.98 -8.30 16.63
CA LYS A 169 -11.29 -8.68 17.20
C LYS A 169 -11.22 -9.89 18.12
N ASP A 170 -10.06 -10.52 18.24
CA ASP A 170 -9.77 -11.69 19.07
C ASP A 170 -8.98 -11.37 20.34
#